data_c50272523c244b406031438d85519f02
#
_entry.id   c50272523c244b406031438d85519f02
#
_cell.length_a   1.000
_cell.length_b   1.000
_cell.length_c   1.000
_cell.angle_alpha   90.00
_cell.angle_beta   90.00
_cell.angle_gamma   90.00
#
_symmetry.space_group_name_H-M   'P 1'
#
loop_
_entity.id
_entity.type
_entity.pdbx_description
1 polymer ?
#
loop_
_entity_poly.entity_id
_entity_poly.type
_entity_poly.pdbx_seq_one_letter_code
_entity_poly.pdbx_strand_id
1 'polypeptide(L)'
;ITIDRKASSGELYQNFGVDWKRFKAELERMRSYDLAYFVCSFSYDHLRSFPEDSGIPKSRWEHLICNAGFLRKTIHEIHEQYPNIEFLFFKNKYEAEEATYNLLKEYHSLQGGFNNNVE
;
A
#
# COMPACT_ATOMS: atom_id res chain seq x y z
N ILE A 1 -2.92 -13.64 -5.51
CA ILE A 1 -3.12 -12.26 -5.04
C ILE A 1 -2.63 -12.09 -3.60
N THR A 2 -2.02 -10.97 -3.33
CA THR A 2 -1.65 -10.59 -1.97
C THR A 2 -2.08 -9.14 -1.72
N ILE A 3 -2.59 -8.87 -0.53
CA ILE A 3 -3.04 -7.54 -0.15
C ILE A 3 -2.49 -7.22 1.24
N ASP A 4 -1.76 -6.11 1.34
CA ASP A 4 -1.28 -5.58 2.62
C ASP A 4 -2.00 -4.26 2.89
N ARG A 5 -2.53 -4.09 4.09
CA ARG A 5 -3.29 -2.91 4.50
C ARG A 5 -2.36 -1.92 5.22
N LYS A 6 -2.48 -0.64 4.85
CA LYS A 6 -1.76 0.46 5.50
C LYS A 6 -2.77 1.43 6.09
N ALA A 7 -2.71 1.64 7.39
CA ALA A 7 -3.69 2.47 8.10
C ALA A 7 -3.40 3.96 7.99
N SER A 8 -2.14 4.35 7.82
CA SER A 8 -1.76 5.77 7.82
C SER A 8 -0.51 6.03 6.98
N SER A 9 -0.32 7.27 6.58
CA SER A 9 0.91 7.70 5.91
C SER A 9 2.14 7.53 6.81
N GLY A 10 1.95 7.55 8.12
CA GLY A 10 3.03 7.28 9.07
C GLY A 10 3.57 5.86 8.96
N GLU A 11 2.72 4.89 8.62
CA GLU A 11 3.20 3.53 8.36
C GLU A 11 4.11 3.49 7.13
N LEU A 12 3.74 4.20 6.06
CA LEU A 12 4.60 4.28 4.88
C LEU A 12 5.92 4.96 5.19
N TYR A 13 5.87 6.04 5.99
CA TYR A 13 7.09 6.70 6.45
C TYR A 13 8.02 5.71 7.15
N GLN A 14 7.48 4.90 8.05
CA GLN A 14 8.23 3.89 8.77
C GLN A 14 8.80 2.83 7.81
N ASN A 15 7.98 2.34 6.89
CA ASN A 15 8.39 1.33 5.92
C ASN A 15 9.49 1.83 4.98
N PHE A 16 9.38 3.06 4.50
CA PHE A 16 10.33 3.62 3.52
C PHE A 16 11.59 4.16 4.18
N GLY A 17 11.55 4.42 5.48
CA GLY A 17 12.67 4.95 6.25
C GLY A 17 13.38 3.87 7.07
N VAL A 18 13.09 3.87 8.37
CA VAL A 18 13.79 3.01 9.34
C VAL A 18 13.71 1.53 8.98
N ASP A 19 12.55 1.07 8.53
CA ASP A 19 12.30 -0.34 8.22
C ASP A 19 12.52 -0.69 6.75
N TRP A 20 13.22 0.15 5.99
CA TRP A 20 13.35 -0.04 4.55
C TRP A 20 13.88 -1.42 4.16
N LYS A 21 14.89 -1.91 4.86
CA LYS A 21 15.48 -3.22 4.55
C LYS A 21 14.43 -4.33 4.64
N ARG A 22 13.64 -4.32 5.70
CA ARG A 22 12.57 -5.30 5.91
C ARG A 22 11.45 -5.13 4.90
N PHE A 23 11.08 -3.88 4.60
CA PHE A 23 10.04 -3.58 3.63
C PHE A 23 10.46 -4.01 2.23
N LYS A 24 11.72 -3.80 1.86
CA LYS A 24 12.23 -4.24 0.56
C LYS A 24 12.16 -5.77 0.43
N ALA A 25 12.46 -6.51 1.48
CA ALA A 25 12.31 -7.95 1.49
C ALA A 25 10.85 -8.37 1.25
N GLU A 26 9.89 -7.62 1.82
CA GLU A 26 8.47 -7.82 1.59
C GLU A 26 8.10 -7.57 0.12
N LEU A 27 8.63 -6.52 -0.49
CA LEU A 27 8.41 -6.23 -1.91
C LEU A 27 8.94 -7.37 -2.79
N GLU A 28 10.11 -7.90 -2.47
CA GLU A 28 10.66 -9.04 -3.21
C GLU A 28 9.77 -10.28 -3.09
N ARG A 29 9.22 -10.51 -1.91
CA ARG A 29 8.26 -11.61 -1.70
C ARG A 29 7.00 -11.40 -2.54
N MET A 30 6.51 -10.16 -2.60
CA MET A 30 5.29 -9.84 -3.35
C MET A 30 5.49 -9.94 -4.86
N ARG A 31 6.72 -9.91 -5.34
CA ARG A 31 7.03 -10.01 -6.77
C ARG A 31 6.51 -11.31 -7.39
N SER A 32 6.40 -12.37 -6.60
CA SER A 32 5.97 -13.69 -7.09
C SER A 32 4.46 -13.84 -7.28
N TYR A 33 3.68 -12.84 -6.85
CA TYR A 33 2.23 -12.89 -6.98
C TYR A 33 1.75 -12.26 -8.29
N ASP A 34 0.66 -12.77 -8.83
CA ASP A 34 0.03 -12.21 -10.03
C ASP A 34 -0.40 -10.77 -9.81
N LEU A 35 -1.05 -10.54 -8.67
CA LEU A 35 -1.55 -9.26 -8.26
C LEU A 35 -1.11 -8.98 -6.82
N ALA A 36 -0.58 -7.81 -6.60
CA ALA A 36 -0.11 -7.40 -5.27
C ALA A 36 -0.52 -5.96 -5.02
N TYR A 37 -1.16 -5.73 -3.87
CA TYR A 37 -1.71 -4.42 -3.53
C TYR A 37 -1.31 -3.99 -2.14
N PHE A 38 -0.96 -2.71 -2.00
CA PHE A 38 -1.00 -2.02 -0.74
C PHE A 38 -2.28 -1.20 -0.71
N VAL A 39 -3.22 -1.59 0.13
CA VAL A 39 -4.50 -0.90 0.26
C VAL A 39 -4.40 0.08 1.42
N CYS A 40 -4.39 1.36 1.09
CA CYS A 40 -4.19 2.43 2.07
C CYS A 40 -5.54 2.99 2.52
N SER A 41 -5.75 3.02 3.84
CA SER A 41 -6.98 3.53 4.45
C SER A 41 -6.96 5.05 4.62
N PHE A 42 -6.19 5.73 3.80
CA PHE A 42 -6.07 7.19 3.77
C PHE A 42 -5.96 7.64 2.31
N SER A 43 -6.32 8.89 2.04
CA SER A 43 -6.30 9.42 0.68
C SER A 43 -4.88 9.79 0.24
N TYR A 44 -4.69 9.91 -1.06
CA TYR A 44 -3.44 10.42 -1.62
C TYR A 44 -3.15 11.85 -1.14
N ASP A 45 -4.19 12.62 -0.85
CA ASP A 45 -4.01 13.98 -0.31
C ASP A 45 -3.35 13.96 1.07
N HIS A 46 -3.64 12.95 1.91
CA HIS A 46 -2.93 12.78 3.19
C HIS A 46 -1.44 12.54 2.98
N LEU A 47 -1.09 11.90 1.87
CA LEU A 47 0.32 11.71 1.53
C LEU A 47 0.98 13.04 1.18
N ARG A 48 0.26 13.92 0.46
CA ARG A 48 0.75 15.25 0.13
C ARG A 48 0.90 16.14 1.35
N SER A 49 0.02 16.03 2.32
CA SER A 49 0.03 16.83 3.53
C SER A 49 0.90 16.25 4.65
N PHE A 50 1.56 15.11 4.40
CA PHE A 50 2.44 14.50 5.40
C PHE A 50 3.37 15.55 6.03
N PRO A 51 3.52 15.62 7.35
CA PRO A 51 3.09 14.63 8.36
C PRO A 51 1.68 14.82 8.96
N GLU A 52 0.88 15.74 8.45
CA GLU A 52 -0.50 15.90 8.91
C GLU A 52 -1.29 14.61 8.65
N ASP A 53 -2.13 14.24 9.60
CA ASP A 53 -2.96 13.04 9.54
C ASP A 53 -2.16 11.73 9.38
N SER A 54 -0.86 11.77 9.70
CA SER A 54 0.01 10.59 9.57
C SER A 54 -0.10 9.60 10.74
N GLY A 55 -0.70 10.03 11.85
CA GLY A 55 -0.67 9.28 13.09
C GLY A 55 0.59 9.50 13.91
N ILE A 56 1.57 10.24 13.38
CA ILE A 56 2.79 10.58 14.13
C ILE A 56 2.49 11.79 15.03
N PRO A 57 2.80 11.70 16.34
CA PRO A 57 2.58 12.83 17.24
C PRO A 57 3.28 14.08 16.77
N LYS A 58 2.59 15.23 16.84
CA LYS A 58 3.11 16.51 16.36
C LYS A 58 4.43 16.88 17.03
N SER A 59 4.62 16.48 18.28
CA SER A 59 5.86 16.74 19.01
C SER A 59 7.09 16.06 18.37
N ARG A 60 6.88 15.11 17.49
CA ARG A 60 7.97 14.39 16.81
C ARG A 60 8.22 14.87 15.39
N TRP A 61 7.40 15.79 14.87
CA TRP A 61 7.50 16.21 13.47
C TRP A 61 8.83 16.85 13.12
N GLU A 62 9.44 17.58 14.05
CA GLU A 62 10.74 18.23 13.80
C GLU A 62 11.90 17.24 13.63
N HIS A 63 11.70 15.99 14.03
CA HIS A 63 12.71 14.94 13.94
C HIS A 63 12.51 14.00 12.74
N LEU A 64 11.54 14.30 11.88
CA LEU A 64 11.28 13.47 10.70
C LEU A 64 12.42 13.64 9.69
N ILE A 65 12.88 12.51 9.15
CA ILE A 65 14.02 12.46 8.25
C ILE A 65 13.64 12.49 6.77
N CYS A 66 12.35 12.42 6.47
CA CYS A 66 11.87 12.54 5.10
C CYS A 66 10.52 13.27 5.06
N ASN A 67 10.17 13.73 3.88
CA ASN A 67 8.98 14.55 3.65
C ASN A 67 8.00 13.88 2.71
N ALA A 68 6.88 14.59 2.44
CA ALA A 68 5.84 14.10 1.54
C ALA A 68 6.36 13.78 0.13
N GLY A 69 7.27 14.59 -0.37
CA GLY A 69 7.87 14.36 -1.70
C GLY A 69 8.64 13.05 -1.76
N PHE A 70 9.38 12.73 -0.70
CA PHE A 70 10.09 11.46 -0.60
C PHE A 70 9.13 10.27 -0.62
N LEU A 71 8.01 10.36 0.11
CA LEU A 71 7.03 9.28 0.14
C LEU A 71 6.44 9.03 -1.25
N ARG A 72 6.05 10.09 -1.93
CA ARG A 72 5.47 9.98 -3.28
C ARG A 72 6.48 9.43 -4.28
N LYS A 73 7.71 9.90 -4.23
CA LYS A 73 8.79 9.43 -5.09
C LYS A 73 9.06 7.94 -4.87
N THR A 74 9.09 7.51 -3.62
CA THR A 74 9.34 6.11 -3.28
C THR A 74 8.24 5.21 -3.82
N ILE A 75 6.96 5.61 -3.69
CA ILE A 75 5.85 4.85 -4.26
C ILE A 75 6.01 4.70 -5.77
N HIS A 76 6.38 5.77 -6.45
CA HIS A 76 6.58 5.74 -7.89
C HIS A 76 7.73 4.81 -8.28
N GLU A 77 8.85 4.86 -7.57
CA GLU A 77 10.00 4.00 -7.81
C GLU A 77 9.67 2.53 -7.55
N ILE A 78 8.88 2.24 -6.52
CA ILE A 78 8.42 0.88 -6.24
C ILE A 78 7.59 0.35 -7.41
N HIS A 79 6.66 1.15 -7.91
CA HIS A 79 5.83 0.73 -9.04
C HIS A 79 6.65 0.48 -10.30
N GLU A 80 7.67 1.29 -10.55
CA GLU A 80 8.56 1.09 -11.69
C GLU A 80 9.37 -0.21 -11.55
N GLN A 81 9.89 -0.47 -10.35
CA GLN A 81 10.72 -1.64 -10.10
C GLN A 81 9.92 -2.93 -9.95
N TYR A 82 8.68 -2.82 -9.45
CA TYR A 82 7.77 -3.95 -9.21
C TYR A 82 6.43 -3.66 -9.89
N PRO A 83 6.33 -3.85 -11.22
CA PRO A 83 5.11 -3.45 -11.96
C PRO A 83 3.83 -4.16 -11.54
N ASN A 84 3.92 -5.32 -10.88
CA ASN A 84 2.77 -6.05 -10.38
C ASN A 84 2.24 -5.52 -9.04
N ILE A 85 2.97 -4.59 -8.41
CA ILE A 85 2.58 -4.02 -7.12
C ILE A 85 1.95 -2.66 -7.34
N GLU A 86 0.75 -2.45 -6.79
CA GLU A 86 0.05 -1.18 -6.85
C GLU A 86 -0.32 -0.69 -5.47
N PHE A 87 -0.23 0.63 -5.28
CA PHE A 87 -0.73 1.31 -4.09
C PHE A 87 -2.09 1.89 -4.42
N LEU A 88 -3.11 1.50 -3.66
CA LEU A 88 -4.46 2.01 -3.82
C LEU A 88 -4.82 2.85 -2.60
N PHE A 89 -5.31 4.07 -2.85
CA PHE A 89 -5.62 5.04 -1.79
C PHE A 89 -7.13 5.23 -1.69
N PHE A 90 -7.64 5.20 -0.48
CA PHE A 90 -9.06 5.34 -0.22
C PHE A 90 -9.29 6.44 0.81
N LYS A 91 -10.51 6.95 0.88
CA LYS A 91 -10.84 8.06 1.76
C LYS A 91 -10.73 7.68 3.24
N ASN A 92 -11.10 6.43 3.57
CA ASN A 92 -11.13 5.94 4.95
C ASN A 92 -11.02 4.42 4.98
N LYS A 93 -10.98 3.88 6.19
CA LYS A 93 -10.84 2.42 6.36
C LYS A 93 -12.04 1.63 5.83
N TYR A 94 -13.23 2.20 5.83
CA TYR A 94 -14.43 1.50 5.36
C TYR A 94 -14.38 1.29 3.86
N GLU A 95 -13.99 2.33 3.11
CA GLU A 95 -13.79 2.20 1.66
C GLU A 95 -12.66 1.22 1.35
N ALA A 96 -11.58 1.26 2.13
CA ALA A 96 -10.46 0.35 1.96
C ALA A 96 -10.85 -1.11 2.22
N GLU A 97 -11.67 -1.36 3.23
CA GLU A 97 -12.18 -2.70 3.54
C GLU A 97 -13.08 -3.21 2.42
N GLU A 98 -13.97 -2.37 1.92
CA GLU A 98 -14.86 -2.71 0.82
C GLU A 98 -14.06 -3.04 -0.43
N ALA A 99 -13.07 -2.21 -0.76
CA ALA A 99 -12.19 -2.44 -1.91
C ALA A 99 -11.41 -3.75 -1.77
N THR A 100 -10.90 -4.04 -0.58
CA THR A 100 -10.18 -5.28 -0.30
C THR A 100 -11.08 -6.49 -0.53
N TYR A 101 -12.29 -6.43 0.01
CA TYR A 101 -13.28 -7.50 -0.19
C TYR A 101 -13.57 -7.71 -1.67
N ASN A 102 -13.82 -6.61 -2.40
CA ASN A 102 -14.15 -6.69 -3.82
C ASN A 102 -12.99 -7.22 -4.66
N LEU A 103 -11.77 -6.86 -4.36
CA LEU A 103 -10.58 -7.38 -5.05
C LEU A 103 -10.45 -8.89 -4.85
N LEU A 104 -10.61 -9.35 -3.63
CA LEU A 104 -10.54 -10.78 -3.32
C LEU A 104 -11.67 -11.56 -3.97
N LYS A 105 -12.88 -11.01 -3.92
CA LYS A 105 -14.07 -11.62 -4.50
C LYS A 105 -13.92 -11.75 -6.01
N GLU A 106 -13.48 -10.69 -6.68
CA GLU A 106 -13.29 -10.69 -8.12
C GLU A 106 -12.20 -11.68 -8.53
N TYR A 107 -11.09 -11.69 -7.82
CA TYR A 107 -10.01 -12.64 -8.07
C TYR A 107 -10.49 -14.08 -7.94
N HIS A 108 -11.23 -14.38 -6.87
CA HIS A 108 -11.79 -15.71 -6.63
C HIS A 108 -12.80 -16.11 -7.70
N SER A 109 -13.65 -15.19 -8.13
CA SER A 109 -14.63 -15.44 -9.18
C SER A 109 -13.97 -15.82 -10.50
N LEU A 110 -12.90 -15.08 -10.86
CA LEU A 110 -12.15 -15.39 -12.09
C LEU A 110 -11.49 -16.76 -12.01
N GLN A 111 -10.89 -17.09 -10.87
CA GLN A 111 -10.26 -18.40 -10.66
C GLN A 111 -11.30 -19.52 -10.65
N GLY A 112 -12.39 -19.32 -9.91
CA GLY A 112 -13.47 -20.28 -9.83
C GLY A 112 -14.18 -20.49 -11.16
N GLY A 113 -14.43 -19.40 -11.90
CA GLY A 113 -15.03 -19.48 -13.23
C GLY A 113 -14.16 -20.25 -14.21
N PHE A 114 -12.86 -20.01 -14.16
CA PHE A 114 -11.92 -20.74 -14.99
C PHE A 114 -11.91 -22.24 -14.65
N ASN A 115 -11.85 -22.56 -13.36
CA ASN A 115 -11.85 -23.93 -12.90
C ASN A 115 -13.14 -24.66 -13.29
N ASN A 116 -14.28 -23.98 -13.18
CA ASN A 116 -15.57 -24.55 -13.57
C ASN A 116 -15.63 -24.84 -15.07
N ASN A 117 -14.98 -24.03 -15.88
CA ASN A 117 -14.93 -24.24 -17.33
C ASN A 117 -14.07 -25.43 -17.72
N VAL A 118 -13.10 -25.79 -16.88
CA VAL A 118 -12.23 -26.93 -17.11
C VAL A 118 -12.93 -28.23 -16.77
N GLU A 119 -13.79 -28.21 -15.81
CA GLU A 119 -14.58 -29.39 -15.40
C GLU A 119 -15.64 -29.75 -16.42
#